data_e59ded050d95c9f9f3de9c2b2882a9db
#
_entry.id   e59ded050d95c9f9f3de9c2b2882a9db
#
_cell.length_a   1.000
_cell.length_b   1.000
_cell.length_c   1.000
_cell.angle_alpha   90.00
_cell.angle_beta   90.00
_cell.angle_gamma   90.00
#
_symmetry.space_group_name_H-M   'P 1'
#
loop_
_entity.id
_entity.type
_entity.pdbx_description
1 polymer ?
#
loop_
_entity_poly.entity_id
_entity_poly.type
_entity_poly.pdbx_seq_one_letter_code
_entity_poly.pdbx_strand_id
1 'polypeptide(L)'
;MRKTNLFPVLRPNSSRLASLLQKGLLTAKQQSQYEAQNQSLLSKSVLPAWQSLADGLEQLSDTGRTRGGLSQKPDGRQYYAWLVKESTGSSLSMDQLYLLLQKQFQKTYKEMKQTLTTYQELTGGTPDLAPVNDGFPLSDPTAILEDLQNRMQQDFPALADLTAQTVQCDIQDVDAGLETYSSPAFYMLPPIDALMQNTIRINRSSTADGIELYTTLAHE
;
A
#
# COMPACT_ATOMS: atom_id res chain seq x y z
N MET A 1 16.62 17.86 -5.91
CA MET A 1 16.11 16.46 -6.09
C MET A 1 17.24 15.56 -6.53
N ARG A 2 17.51 14.44 -5.83
CA ARG A 2 18.45 13.43 -6.33
C ARG A 2 17.79 12.78 -7.56
N LYS A 3 18.49 12.76 -8.68
CA LYS A 3 18.07 11.99 -9.87
C LYS A 3 18.03 10.52 -9.44
N THR A 4 16.91 10.07 -8.95
CA THR A 4 16.67 8.66 -8.67
C THR A 4 16.77 7.92 -9.99
N ASN A 5 17.62 6.93 -10.04
CA ASN A 5 17.83 6.14 -11.24
C ASN A 5 16.62 5.23 -11.41
N LEU A 6 15.58 5.70 -12.12
CA LEU A 6 14.36 4.95 -12.41
C LEU A 6 14.59 3.72 -13.32
N PHE A 7 15.82 3.55 -13.81
CA PHE A 7 16.18 2.45 -14.69
C PHE A 7 15.89 1.04 -14.16
N PRO A 8 16.09 0.72 -12.86
CA PRO A 8 15.77 -0.60 -12.34
C PRO A 8 14.25 -0.90 -12.37
N VAL A 9 13.42 0.12 -12.18
CA VAL A 9 11.95 0.00 -12.11
C VAL A 9 11.32 -0.30 -13.47
N LEU A 10 11.96 0.19 -14.53
CA LEU A 10 11.47 0.04 -15.91
C LEU A 10 12.12 -1.13 -16.64
N ARG A 11 12.64 -2.13 -15.91
CA ARG A 11 13.16 -3.35 -16.57
C ARG A 11 12.08 -4.01 -17.40
N PRO A 12 12.42 -4.49 -18.60
CA PRO A 12 11.50 -5.31 -19.38
C PRO A 12 11.01 -6.47 -18.53
N ASN A 13 9.74 -6.82 -18.67
CA ASN A 13 9.15 -7.95 -17.96
C ASN A 13 9.70 -9.28 -18.51
N SER A 14 11.02 -9.47 -18.33
CA SER A 14 11.78 -10.62 -18.83
C SER A 14 11.27 -11.93 -18.26
N SER A 15 10.74 -11.93 -17.02
CA SER A 15 10.15 -13.11 -16.39
C SER A 15 8.89 -13.59 -17.11
N ARG A 16 8.02 -12.68 -17.56
CA ARG A 16 6.82 -13.05 -18.31
C ARG A 16 7.15 -13.57 -19.70
N LEU A 17 8.06 -12.93 -20.42
CA LEU A 17 8.52 -13.40 -21.73
C LEU A 17 9.20 -14.77 -21.62
N ALA A 18 10.00 -15.00 -20.58
CA ALA A 18 10.61 -16.29 -20.30
C ALA A 18 9.56 -17.38 -20.02
N SER A 19 8.53 -17.07 -19.24
CA SER A 19 7.40 -17.99 -18.99
C SER A 19 6.65 -18.34 -20.27
N LEU A 20 6.38 -17.37 -21.14
CA LEU A 20 5.73 -17.61 -22.43
C LEU A 20 6.59 -18.46 -23.36
N LEU A 21 7.92 -18.28 -23.34
CA LEU A 21 8.86 -19.13 -24.06
C LEU A 21 8.81 -20.58 -23.55
N GLN A 22 8.85 -20.77 -22.22
CA GLN A 22 8.75 -22.11 -21.61
C GLN A 22 7.44 -22.83 -21.97
N LYS A 23 6.33 -22.08 -22.06
CA LYS A 23 5.03 -22.59 -22.47
C LYS A 23 4.92 -22.85 -23.98
N GLY A 24 5.95 -22.58 -24.76
CA GLY A 24 5.93 -22.72 -26.21
C GLY A 24 5.06 -21.71 -26.97
N LEU A 25 4.61 -20.66 -26.29
CA LEU A 25 3.77 -19.59 -26.85
C LEU A 25 4.61 -18.51 -27.57
N LEU A 26 5.92 -18.49 -27.34
CA LEU A 26 6.88 -17.64 -28.03
C LEU A 26 8.08 -18.46 -28.51
N THR A 27 8.68 -18.04 -29.62
CA THR A 27 10.00 -18.51 -30.03
C THR A 27 11.10 -17.63 -29.41
N ALA A 28 12.32 -18.16 -29.28
CA ALA A 28 13.46 -17.39 -28.78
C ALA A 28 13.73 -16.13 -29.62
N LYS A 29 13.49 -16.20 -30.94
CA LYS A 29 13.61 -15.04 -31.85
C LYS A 29 12.58 -13.95 -31.53
N GLN A 30 11.35 -14.33 -31.27
CA GLN A 30 10.28 -13.40 -30.90
C GLN A 30 10.54 -12.77 -29.52
N GLN A 31 10.99 -13.57 -28.56
CA GLN A 31 11.40 -13.04 -27.25
C GLN A 31 12.46 -11.94 -27.40
N SER A 32 13.57 -12.22 -28.07
CA SER A 32 14.64 -11.24 -28.29
C SER A 32 14.14 -9.98 -29.02
N GLN A 33 13.24 -10.16 -29.98
CA GLN A 33 12.64 -9.05 -30.70
C GLN A 33 11.78 -8.16 -29.79
N TYR A 34 10.92 -8.75 -28.93
CA TYR A 34 10.09 -8.02 -27.99
C TYR A 34 10.94 -7.33 -26.91
N GLU A 35 11.99 -7.98 -26.42
CA GLU A 35 12.92 -7.36 -25.47
C GLU A 35 13.60 -6.13 -26.07
N ALA A 36 14.08 -6.23 -27.31
CA ALA A 36 14.71 -5.10 -28.02
C ALA A 36 13.71 -3.96 -28.30
N GLN A 37 12.47 -4.29 -28.69
CA GLN A 37 11.42 -3.30 -28.90
C GLN A 37 11.07 -2.60 -27.59
N ASN A 38 10.87 -3.33 -26.50
CA ASN A 38 10.58 -2.78 -25.20
C ASN A 38 11.70 -1.86 -24.70
N GLN A 39 12.95 -2.30 -24.82
CA GLN A 39 14.12 -1.48 -24.47
C GLN A 39 14.15 -0.18 -25.28
N SER A 40 13.85 -0.26 -26.57
CA SER A 40 13.79 0.92 -27.44
C SER A 40 12.66 1.87 -27.05
N LEU A 41 11.46 1.36 -26.75
CA LEU A 41 10.32 2.16 -26.31
C LEU A 41 10.60 2.82 -24.94
N LEU A 42 11.17 2.08 -24.01
CA LEU A 42 11.54 2.62 -22.70
C LEU A 42 12.51 3.79 -22.85
N SER A 43 13.59 3.60 -23.62
CA SER A 43 14.64 4.61 -23.76
C SER A 43 14.23 5.82 -24.59
N LYS A 44 13.44 5.62 -25.65
CA LYS A 44 13.11 6.69 -26.62
C LYS A 44 11.80 7.41 -26.33
N SER A 45 10.88 6.78 -25.60
CA SER A 45 9.53 7.34 -25.36
C SER A 45 9.21 7.47 -23.89
N VAL A 46 9.29 6.38 -23.13
CA VAL A 46 8.82 6.37 -21.72
C VAL A 46 9.70 7.25 -20.83
N LEU A 47 11.02 7.03 -20.84
CA LEU A 47 11.93 7.82 -20.02
C LEU A 47 11.92 9.31 -20.36
N PRO A 48 11.98 9.72 -21.65
CA PRO A 48 11.85 11.14 -22.01
C PRO A 48 10.51 11.76 -21.60
N ALA A 49 9.40 11.01 -21.69
CA ALA A 49 8.09 11.49 -21.25
C ALA A 49 8.05 11.74 -19.73
N TRP A 50 8.59 10.81 -18.93
CA TRP A 50 8.72 11.00 -17.48
C TRP A 50 9.65 12.16 -17.13
N GLN A 51 10.76 12.33 -17.86
CA GLN A 51 11.65 13.47 -17.64
C GLN A 51 10.93 14.80 -17.97
N SER A 52 10.21 14.86 -19.07
CA SER A 52 9.42 16.05 -19.45
C SER A 52 8.35 16.38 -18.40
N LEU A 53 7.69 15.37 -17.84
CA LEU A 53 6.73 15.57 -16.75
C LEU A 53 7.43 16.11 -15.49
N ALA A 54 8.56 15.52 -15.12
CA ALA A 54 9.34 15.96 -13.96
C ALA A 54 9.81 17.42 -14.11
N ASP A 55 10.34 17.77 -15.28
CA ASP A 55 10.78 19.13 -15.60
C ASP A 55 9.61 20.13 -15.55
N GLY A 56 8.45 19.72 -16.08
CA GLY A 56 7.23 20.52 -16.03
C GLY A 56 6.73 20.76 -14.60
N LEU A 57 6.77 19.72 -13.74
CA LEU A 57 6.41 19.85 -12.33
C LEU A 57 7.41 20.71 -11.56
N GLU A 58 8.70 20.62 -11.87
CA GLU A 58 9.74 21.45 -11.26
C GLU A 58 9.55 22.93 -11.59
N GLN A 59 9.15 23.25 -12.85
CA GLN A 59 8.79 24.63 -13.25
C GLN A 59 7.58 25.18 -12.50
N LEU A 60 6.69 24.31 -12.02
CA LEU A 60 5.54 24.69 -11.19
C LEU A 60 5.90 24.79 -9.69
N SER A 61 7.12 24.43 -9.30
CA SER A 61 7.58 24.57 -7.93
C SER A 61 7.45 26.03 -7.49
N ASP A 62 6.96 26.23 -6.27
CA ASP A 62 6.76 27.55 -5.67
C ASP A 62 5.77 28.49 -6.36
N THR A 63 5.11 28.04 -7.45
CA THR A 63 4.03 28.82 -8.08
C THR A 63 2.69 28.67 -7.36
N GLY A 64 2.58 27.74 -6.43
CA GLY A 64 1.37 27.47 -5.64
C GLY A 64 1.03 28.61 -4.71
N ARG A 65 -0.10 29.30 -4.97
CA ARG A 65 -0.57 30.47 -4.21
C ARG A 65 -1.61 30.14 -3.16
N THR A 66 -1.88 28.90 -2.87
CA THR A 66 -2.96 28.49 -1.96
C THR A 66 -2.42 28.13 -0.58
N ARG A 67 -2.52 29.08 0.37
CA ARG A 67 -2.20 28.82 1.78
C ARG A 67 -3.37 28.21 2.57
N GLY A 68 -4.57 28.19 2.03
CA GLY A 68 -5.79 27.73 2.70
C GLY A 68 -6.45 26.50 2.06
N GLY A 69 -5.75 25.74 1.24
CA GLY A 69 -6.28 24.55 0.60
C GLY A 69 -7.50 24.83 -0.29
N LEU A 70 -8.43 23.89 -0.32
CA LEU A 70 -9.66 23.96 -1.15
C LEU A 70 -10.57 25.13 -0.76
N SER A 71 -10.53 25.62 0.49
CA SER A 71 -11.40 26.72 0.95
C SER A 71 -11.20 28.03 0.19
N GLN A 72 -10.06 28.22 -0.46
CA GLN A 72 -9.73 29.42 -1.24
C GLN A 72 -10.02 29.28 -2.74
N LYS A 73 -10.47 28.12 -3.17
CA LYS A 73 -10.86 27.90 -4.57
C LYS A 73 -12.34 28.27 -4.76
N PRO A 74 -12.72 28.80 -5.93
CA PRO A 74 -14.13 28.82 -6.32
C PRO A 74 -14.67 27.40 -6.14
N ASP A 75 -15.86 27.22 -5.66
CA ASP A 75 -16.50 25.90 -5.44
C ASP A 75 -15.73 24.91 -4.55
N GLY A 76 -14.58 25.31 -3.97
CA GLY A 76 -13.72 24.43 -3.19
C GLY A 76 -14.41 23.81 -1.97
N ARG A 77 -15.35 24.56 -1.32
CA ARG A 77 -16.17 24.05 -0.22
C ARG A 77 -17.16 22.99 -0.68
N GLN A 78 -17.79 23.18 -1.83
CA GLN A 78 -18.73 22.23 -2.40
C GLN A 78 -18.01 20.96 -2.84
N TYR A 79 -16.86 21.10 -3.47
CA TYR A 79 -16.02 19.99 -3.84
C TYR A 79 -15.54 19.20 -2.62
N TYR A 80 -15.13 19.85 -1.55
CA TYR A 80 -14.74 19.18 -0.31
C TYR A 80 -15.91 18.42 0.33
N ALA A 81 -17.09 19.02 0.36
CA ALA A 81 -18.29 18.35 0.88
C ALA A 81 -18.64 17.11 0.04
N TRP A 82 -18.49 17.20 -1.27
CA TRP A 82 -18.65 16.06 -2.17
C TRP A 82 -17.61 14.96 -1.91
N LEU A 83 -16.33 15.31 -1.78
CA LEU A 83 -15.27 14.36 -1.45
C LEU A 83 -15.53 13.61 -0.14
N VAL A 84 -15.95 14.33 0.90
CA VAL A 84 -16.28 13.71 2.19
C VAL A 84 -17.42 12.75 2.05
N LYS A 85 -18.50 13.13 1.33
CA LYS A 85 -19.63 12.25 1.07
C LYS A 85 -19.21 10.99 0.32
N GLU A 86 -18.42 11.11 -0.74
CA GLU A 86 -17.92 9.98 -1.53
C GLU A 86 -17.01 9.06 -0.71
N SER A 87 -16.10 9.66 0.08
CA SER A 87 -15.14 8.89 0.87
C SER A 87 -15.75 8.18 2.08
N THR A 88 -16.81 8.74 2.66
CA THR A 88 -17.41 8.21 3.90
C THR A 88 -18.75 7.52 3.69
N GLY A 89 -19.39 7.71 2.53
CA GLY A 89 -20.77 7.29 2.28
C GLY A 89 -21.80 8.02 3.14
N SER A 90 -21.39 9.04 3.92
CA SER A 90 -22.26 9.76 4.85
C SER A 90 -23.13 10.80 4.13
N SER A 91 -24.42 10.85 4.47
CA SER A 91 -25.35 11.90 4.02
C SER A 91 -25.39 13.12 4.93
N LEU A 92 -24.62 13.13 6.03
CA LEU A 92 -24.58 14.24 6.96
C LEU A 92 -23.91 15.49 6.35
N SER A 93 -24.36 16.66 6.76
CA SER A 93 -23.66 17.91 6.41
C SER A 93 -22.28 17.98 7.08
N MET A 94 -21.41 18.84 6.57
CA MET A 94 -20.08 19.05 7.14
C MET A 94 -20.14 19.46 8.61
N ASP A 95 -21.08 20.34 8.97
CA ASP A 95 -21.26 20.81 10.36
C ASP A 95 -21.76 19.67 11.27
N GLN A 96 -22.66 18.84 10.77
CA GLN A 96 -23.13 17.65 11.51
C GLN A 96 -21.98 16.63 11.72
N LEU A 97 -21.20 16.39 10.69
CA LEU A 97 -20.01 15.51 10.80
C LEU A 97 -18.99 16.06 11.80
N TYR A 98 -18.72 17.35 11.73
CA TYR A 98 -17.80 18.00 12.67
C TYR A 98 -18.27 17.85 14.13
N LEU A 99 -19.56 18.12 14.41
CA LEU A 99 -20.12 17.96 15.74
C LEU A 99 -20.10 16.50 16.21
N LEU A 100 -20.38 15.56 15.31
CA LEU A 100 -20.31 14.13 15.59
C LEU A 100 -18.88 13.71 15.96
N LEU A 101 -17.91 14.10 15.16
CA LEU A 101 -16.49 13.80 15.40
C LEU A 101 -15.99 14.43 16.70
N GLN A 102 -16.37 15.68 16.97
CA GLN A 102 -16.02 16.37 18.21
C GLN A 102 -16.58 15.65 19.44
N LYS A 103 -17.84 15.24 19.39
CA LYS A 103 -18.49 14.47 20.46
C LYS A 103 -17.81 13.11 20.66
N GLN A 104 -17.51 12.41 19.57
CA GLN A 104 -16.83 11.12 19.62
C GLN A 104 -15.42 11.27 20.18
N PHE A 105 -14.67 12.28 19.74
CA PHE A 105 -13.34 12.57 20.27
C PHE A 105 -13.37 12.80 21.79
N GLN A 106 -14.29 13.65 22.27
CA GLN A 106 -14.42 13.92 23.70
C GLN A 106 -14.74 12.65 24.49
N LYS A 107 -15.63 11.82 23.97
CA LYS A 107 -15.99 10.52 24.58
C LYS A 107 -14.78 9.62 24.66
N THR A 108 -14.11 9.37 23.54
CA THR A 108 -12.95 8.49 23.46
C THR A 108 -11.78 8.99 24.32
N TYR A 109 -11.55 10.30 24.34
CA TYR A 109 -10.53 10.91 25.19
C TYR A 109 -10.82 10.71 26.69
N LYS A 110 -12.09 10.83 27.11
CA LYS A 110 -12.51 10.53 28.48
C LYS A 110 -12.29 9.06 28.83
N GLU A 111 -12.70 8.16 27.94
CA GLU A 111 -12.52 6.71 28.11
C GLU A 111 -11.04 6.33 28.22
N MET A 112 -10.21 6.88 27.34
CA MET A 112 -8.76 6.69 27.40
C MET A 112 -8.18 7.13 28.76
N LYS A 113 -8.55 8.32 29.25
CA LYS A 113 -8.10 8.79 30.57
C LYS A 113 -8.53 7.84 31.69
N GLN A 114 -9.76 7.37 31.66
CA GLN A 114 -10.27 6.43 32.66
C GLN A 114 -9.49 5.12 32.63
N THR A 115 -9.22 4.58 31.44
CA THR A 115 -8.43 3.37 31.26
C THR A 115 -7.01 3.54 31.80
N LEU A 116 -6.35 4.65 31.50
CA LEU A 116 -5.02 4.95 32.02
C LEU A 116 -5.00 5.07 33.54
N THR A 117 -6.00 5.73 34.14
CA THR A 117 -6.13 5.82 35.60
C THR A 117 -6.30 4.44 36.22
N THR A 118 -7.22 3.64 35.68
CA THR A 118 -7.44 2.26 36.17
C THR A 118 -6.17 1.42 36.06
N TYR A 119 -5.44 1.54 34.94
CA TYR A 119 -4.16 0.85 34.78
C TYR A 119 -3.14 1.25 35.84
N GLN A 120 -3.00 2.56 36.09
CA GLN A 120 -2.09 3.05 37.16
C GLN A 120 -2.49 2.56 38.57
N GLU A 121 -3.78 2.54 38.87
CA GLU A 121 -4.30 2.01 40.15
C GLU A 121 -4.00 0.52 40.34
N LEU A 122 -4.11 -0.26 39.24
CA LEU A 122 -3.90 -1.71 39.29
C LEU A 122 -2.42 -2.11 39.29
N THR A 123 -1.58 -1.38 38.55
CA THR A 123 -0.17 -1.76 38.30
C THR A 123 0.84 -0.91 39.07
N GLY A 124 0.43 0.24 39.59
CA GLY A 124 1.32 1.22 40.20
C GLY A 124 2.25 1.96 39.25
N GLY A 125 2.07 1.76 37.91
CA GLY A 125 2.94 2.33 36.86
C GLY A 125 2.18 2.98 35.71
N THR A 126 2.91 3.62 34.82
CA THR A 126 2.39 4.08 33.53
C THR A 126 2.52 2.96 32.49
N PRO A 127 1.52 2.80 31.58
CA PRO A 127 1.64 1.82 30.53
C PRO A 127 2.82 2.15 29.61
N ASP A 128 3.63 1.16 29.30
CA ASP A 128 4.57 1.27 28.20
C ASP A 128 3.77 1.11 26.90
N LEU A 129 3.69 2.19 26.13
CA LEU A 129 3.00 2.23 24.84
C LEU A 129 3.95 1.96 23.68
N ALA A 130 5.22 1.63 23.96
CA ALA A 130 6.13 1.20 22.91
C ALA A 130 5.62 -0.10 22.26
N PRO A 131 5.72 -0.25 20.93
CA PRO A 131 5.36 -1.50 20.29
C PRO A 131 6.19 -2.65 20.88
N VAL A 132 5.51 -3.64 21.44
CA VAL A 132 6.19 -4.84 21.97
C VAL A 132 6.52 -5.72 20.76
N ASN A 133 7.75 -5.60 20.29
CA ASN A 133 8.27 -6.44 19.19
C ASN A 133 9.09 -7.63 19.71
N ASP A 134 9.36 -7.67 21.02
CA ASP A 134 10.22 -8.68 21.63
C ASP A 134 9.53 -10.05 21.65
N GLY A 135 10.13 -11.00 20.92
CA GLY A 135 9.74 -12.40 20.99
C GLY A 135 8.55 -12.79 20.10
N PHE A 136 8.11 -11.95 19.17
CA PHE A 136 7.12 -12.39 18.18
C PHE A 136 7.73 -13.50 17.28
N PRO A 137 7.10 -14.69 17.22
CA PRO A 137 7.78 -15.89 16.72
C PRO A 137 7.90 -15.94 15.18
N LEU A 138 7.12 -15.12 14.47
CA LEU A 138 7.07 -15.16 13.00
C LEU A 138 7.72 -13.90 12.40
N SER A 139 8.72 -14.10 11.56
CA SER A 139 9.40 -13.04 10.81
C SER A 139 9.49 -13.32 9.31
N ASP A 140 9.27 -14.59 8.92
CA ASP A 140 9.19 -14.94 7.49
C ASP A 140 7.81 -14.61 6.92
N PRO A 141 7.71 -13.81 5.84
CA PRO A 141 6.44 -13.41 5.28
C PRO A 141 5.56 -14.57 4.81
N THR A 142 6.17 -15.66 4.30
CA THR A 142 5.43 -16.84 3.86
C THR A 142 4.79 -17.55 5.05
N ALA A 143 5.56 -17.74 6.12
CA ALA A 143 5.06 -18.34 7.36
C ALA A 143 3.96 -17.48 8.01
N ILE A 144 4.08 -16.16 7.92
CA ILE A 144 3.03 -15.23 8.39
C ILE A 144 1.74 -15.41 7.58
N LEU A 145 1.81 -15.46 6.26
CA LEU A 145 0.61 -15.68 5.42
C LEU A 145 -0.03 -17.03 5.68
N GLU A 146 0.76 -18.08 5.90
CA GLU A 146 0.24 -19.40 6.26
C GLU A 146 -0.49 -19.38 7.62
N ASP A 147 0.06 -18.71 8.64
CA ASP A 147 -0.59 -18.54 9.95
C ASP A 147 -1.89 -17.74 9.82
N LEU A 148 -1.86 -16.62 9.10
CA LEU A 148 -3.05 -15.80 8.83
C LEU A 148 -4.14 -16.58 8.10
N GLN A 149 -3.79 -17.38 7.09
CA GLN A 149 -4.72 -18.22 6.36
C GLN A 149 -5.36 -19.29 7.27
N ASN A 150 -4.56 -19.92 8.13
CA ASN A 150 -5.06 -20.89 9.11
C ASN A 150 -6.03 -20.24 10.12
N ARG A 151 -5.71 -19.07 10.64
CA ARG A 151 -6.59 -18.31 11.53
C ARG A 151 -7.87 -17.90 10.84
N MET A 152 -7.79 -17.41 9.61
CA MET A 152 -8.96 -17.03 8.83
C MET A 152 -9.93 -18.20 8.62
N GLN A 153 -9.42 -19.40 8.40
CA GLN A 153 -10.27 -20.59 8.28
C GLN A 153 -10.98 -20.96 9.59
N GLN A 154 -10.32 -20.72 10.74
CA GLN A 154 -10.89 -20.99 12.06
C GLN A 154 -11.90 -19.92 12.47
N ASP A 155 -11.55 -18.65 12.28
CA ASP A 155 -12.34 -17.51 12.75
C ASP A 155 -13.49 -17.16 11.79
N PHE A 156 -13.35 -17.53 10.51
CA PHE A 156 -14.32 -17.26 9.45
C PHE A 156 -14.67 -18.54 8.66
N PRO A 157 -15.31 -19.54 9.32
CA PRO A 157 -15.56 -20.84 8.68
C PRO A 157 -16.40 -20.76 7.40
N ALA A 158 -17.23 -19.72 7.24
CA ALA A 158 -17.99 -19.49 6.01
C ALA A 158 -17.11 -19.15 4.80
N LEU A 159 -15.85 -18.76 5.01
CA LEU A 159 -14.87 -18.46 3.96
C LEU A 159 -13.94 -19.65 3.68
N ALA A 160 -14.00 -20.71 4.49
CA ALA A 160 -13.11 -21.86 4.39
C ALA A 160 -13.16 -22.52 2.99
N ASP A 161 -14.36 -22.62 2.40
CA ASP A 161 -14.54 -23.20 1.05
C ASP A 161 -13.95 -22.31 -0.04
N LEU A 162 -13.93 -20.99 0.14
CA LEU A 162 -13.31 -20.04 -0.79
C LEU A 162 -11.79 -20.07 -0.69
N THR A 163 -11.25 -20.28 0.50
CA THR A 163 -9.80 -20.36 0.75
C THR A 163 -9.20 -21.73 0.42
N ALA A 164 -10.04 -22.77 0.28
CA ALA A 164 -9.61 -24.09 -0.21
C ALA A 164 -9.16 -24.07 -1.69
N GLN A 165 -9.56 -23.05 -2.45
CA GLN A 165 -8.94 -22.78 -3.75
C GLN A 165 -7.57 -22.20 -3.48
N THR A 166 -6.52 -22.90 -3.90
CA THR A 166 -5.11 -22.51 -3.69
C THR A 166 -4.82 -21.19 -4.42
N VAL A 167 -5.11 -20.08 -3.78
CA VAL A 167 -4.69 -18.77 -4.25
C VAL A 167 -3.19 -18.68 -4.01
N GLN A 168 -2.41 -18.69 -5.07
CA GLN A 168 -0.98 -18.48 -4.97
C GLN A 168 -0.73 -16.99 -4.69
N CYS A 169 -0.09 -16.71 -3.56
CA CYS A 169 0.40 -15.37 -3.24
C CYS A 169 1.91 -15.37 -3.36
N ASP A 170 2.43 -14.61 -4.31
CA ASP A 170 3.86 -14.39 -4.49
C ASP A 170 4.29 -13.16 -3.70
N ILE A 171 5.33 -13.30 -2.88
CA ILE A 171 5.88 -12.21 -2.09
C ILE A 171 7.12 -11.68 -2.79
N GLN A 172 7.13 -10.39 -3.04
CA GLN A 172 8.23 -9.69 -3.70
C GLN A 172 8.62 -8.46 -2.90
N ASP A 173 9.91 -8.15 -2.89
CA ASP A 173 10.36 -6.88 -2.31
C ASP A 173 10.05 -5.72 -3.27
N VAL A 174 9.82 -4.55 -2.70
CA VAL A 174 9.73 -3.30 -3.46
C VAL A 174 11.12 -3.01 -4.05
N ASP A 175 11.17 -2.54 -5.29
CA ASP A 175 12.44 -2.11 -5.90
C ASP A 175 13.04 -0.96 -5.10
N ALA A 176 14.35 -1.05 -4.82
CA ALA A 176 15.07 -0.09 -3.99
C ALA A 176 14.92 1.37 -4.44
N GLY A 177 14.67 1.61 -5.74
CA GLY A 177 14.40 2.95 -6.27
C GLY A 177 13.02 3.51 -5.88
N LEU A 178 12.09 2.66 -5.46
CA LEU A 178 10.72 3.02 -5.08
C LEU A 178 10.48 3.00 -3.57
N GLU A 179 11.35 2.43 -2.76
CA GLU A 179 11.15 2.25 -1.33
C GLU A 179 10.77 3.56 -0.61
N THR A 180 11.44 4.67 -0.92
CA THR A 180 11.18 5.98 -0.31
C THR A 180 9.76 6.50 -0.58
N TYR A 181 9.11 6.01 -1.62
CA TYR A 181 7.81 6.48 -2.10
C TYR A 181 6.71 5.46 -1.96
N SER A 182 7.03 4.28 -1.45
CA SER A 182 6.08 3.16 -1.32
C SER A 182 5.61 3.01 0.12
N SER A 183 4.36 2.55 0.27
CA SER A 183 3.83 2.10 1.56
C SER A 183 4.62 0.89 2.10
N PRO A 184 4.47 0.54 3.38
CA PRO A 184 5.15 -0.61 4.00
C PRO A 184 4.90 -1.93 3.27
N ALA A 185 3.69 -2.17 2.82
CA ALA A 185 3.36 -3.22 1.86
C ALA A 185 2.20 -2.78 0.98
N PHE A 186 1.94 -3.52 -0.09
CA PHE A 186 0.75 -3.35 -0.92
C PHE A 186 0.48 -4.58 -1.78
N TYR A 187 -0.81 -4.88 -1.88
CA TYR A 187 -1.31 -5.93 -2.75
C TYR A 187 -1.38 -5.45 -4.20
N MET A 188 -0.88 -6.27 -5.11
CA MET A 188 -0.94 -6.01 -6.54
C MET A 188 -2.16 -6.70 -7.14
N LEU A 189 -3.05 -5.93 -7.75
CA LEU A 189 -4.17 -6.50 -8.49
C LEU A 189 -3.65 -7.49 -9.55
N PRO A 190 -4.17 -8.73 -9.56
CA PRO A 190 -3.71 -9.73 -10.51
C PRO A 190 -4.04 -9.33 -11.95
N PRO A 191 -3.25 -9.76 -12.93
CA PRO A 191 -3.59 -9.57 -14.32
C PRO A 191 -4.91 -10.26 -14.67
N ILE A 192 -5.70 -9.66 -15.57
CA ILE A 192 -7.01 -10.21 -16.00
C ILE A 192 -6.89 -11.64 -16.54
N ASP A 193 -5.77 -11.98 -17.16
CA ASP A 193 -5.48 -13.30 -17.73
C ASP A 193 -4.85 -14.28 -16.72
N ALA A 194 -4.67 -13.85 -15.46
CA ALA A 194 -4.06 -14.65 -14.40
C ALA A 194 -4.60 -14.29 -13.01
N LEU A 195 -5.92 -14.28 -12.84
CA LEU A 195 -6.62 -13.82 -11.63
C LEU A 195 -6.21 -14.58 -10.34
N MET A 196 -5.67 -15.80 -10.49
CA MET A 196 -5.22 -16.60 -9.35
C MET A 196 -3.77 -16.32 -8.92
N GLN A 197 -3.04 -15.48 -9.67
CA GLN A 197 -1.69 -15.05 -9.31
C GLN A 197 -1.77 -13.72 -8.57
N ASN A 198 -1.67 -13.79 -7.25
CA ASN A 198 -1.64 -12.62 -6.39
C ASN A 198 -0.20 -12.30 -6.00
N THR A 199 0.10 -11.04 -5.85
CA THR A 199 1.44 -10.59 -5.44
C THR A 199 1.29 -9.54 -4.34
N ILE A 200 1.99 -9.74 -3.24
CA ILE A 200 2.19 -8.71 -2.21
C ILE A 200 3.63 -8.20 -2.33
N ARG A 201 3.79 -6.90 -2.38
CA ARG A 201 5.10 -6.26 -2.34
C ARG A 201 5.36 -5.69 -0.96
N ILE A 202 6.55 -5.98 -0.42
CA ILE A 202 6.98 -5.54 0.91
C ILE A 202 8.11 -4.53 0.76
N ASN A 203 7.96 -3.38 1.39
CA ASN A 203 8.97 -2.35 1.49
C ASN A 203 9.84 -2.60 2.73
N ARG A 204 10.99 -3.24 2.53
CA ARG A 204 11.89 -3.62 3.62
C ARG A 204 12.52 -2.43 4.35
N SER A 205 12.58 -1.26 3.72
CA SER A 205 13.12 -0.05 4.35
C SER A 205 12.16 0.62 5.33
N SER A 206 10.86 0.31 5.25
CA SER A 206 9.81 0.94 6.07
C SER A 206 8.98 -0.04 6.89
N THR A 207 9.26 -1.33 6.82
CA THR A 207 8.55 -2.36 7.58
C THR A 207 9.53 -3.08 8.49
N ALA A 208 9.34 -2.94 9.80
CA ALA A 208 10.09 -3.71 10.77
C ALA A 208 9.63 -5.17 10.79
N ASP A 209 10.51 -6.08 11.21
CA ASP A 209 10.18 -7.49 11.39
C ASP A 209 9.21 -7.71 12.58
N GLY A 210 8.74 -8.93 12.73
CA GLY A 210 7.92 -9.33 13.85
C GLY A 210 6.47 -8.88 13.74
N ILE A 211 5.91 -8.32 14.81
CA ILE A 211 4.48 -7.98 14.90
C ILE A 211 4.08 -6.91 13.88
N GLU A 212 4.97 -6.00 13.54
CA GLU A 212 4.69 -4.95 12.57
C GLU A 212 4.52 -5.55 11.17
N LEU A 213 5.42 -6.44 10.74
CA LEU A 213 5.29 -7.15 9.49
C LEU A 213 4.04 -8.03 9.49
N TYR A 214 3.74 -8.71 10.60
CA TYR A 214 2.54 -9.53 10.73
C TYR A 214 1.25 -8.74 10.53
N THR A 215 1.13 -7.59 11.22
CA THR A 215 -0.07 -6.74 11.12
C THR A 215 -0.18 -6.08 9.75
N THR A 216 0.95 -5.73 9.12
CA THR A 216 0.99 -5.19 7.76
C THR A 216 0.49 -6.23 6.76
N LEU A 217 0.97 -7.47 6.83
CA LEU A 217 0.53 -8.55 5.95
C LEU A 217 -0.92 -9.01 6.22
N ALA A 218 -1.40 -8.87 7.45
CA ALA A 218 -2.80 -9.12 7.78
C ALA A 218 -3.75 -8.06 7.20
N HIS A 219 -3.24 -6.86 6.93
CA HIS A 219 -3.99 -5.78 6.29
C HIS A 219 -4.10 -5.98 4.78
N GLU A 220 -3.02 -6.41 4.10
CA GLU A 220 -2.96 -6.65 2.65
C GLU A 220 -3.72 -7.92 2.23
#